data_0add1e4c40d3b3e412586fd9864e7515
#
_entry.id   0add1e4c40d3b3e412586fd9864e7515
#
_cell.length_a   1.000
_cell.length_b   1.000
_cell.length_c   1.000
_cell.angle_alpha   90.00
_cell.angle_beta   90.00
_cell.angle_gamma   90.00
#
_symmetry.space_group_name_H-M   'P 1'
#
loop_
_entity.id
_entity.type
_entity.pdbx_description
1 polymer ?
#
loop_
_entity_poly.entity_id
_entity_poly.type
_entity_poly.pdbx_seq_one_letter_code
_entity_poly.pdbx_strand_id
1 'polypeptide(L)'
;MSILNRNKSFLITITLVLSSFAAIAQQDGMNVFSPYTFYGIGSMNMLGSAENKSMAGAGIATRNSVYMNALNPAGLSAVPSQTFLFSFGVQGDNNYLKTSANKSSNNTFNISEVGLQFPIARNLGFGFIMNPYSSVGYKMSQNSTDPNIIANLGNVSYNYKGSGGTTLLKA
;
A
#
# COMPACT_ATOMS: atom_id res chain seq x y z
N MET A 1 41.20 -2.18 21.02
CA MET A 1 40.00 -2.69 21.69
C MET A 1 38.73 -1.84 21.48
N SER A 2 38.78 -0.65 20.91
CA SER A 2 37.61 0.27 20.75
C SER A 2 36.80 0.08 19.47
N ILE A 3 37.41 -0.33 18.36
CA ILE A 3 36.73 -0.45 17.07
C ILE A 3 35.72 -1.64 17.04
N LEU A 4 36.09 -2.74 17.67
CA LEU A 4 35.26 -3.95 17.74
C LEU A 4 33.97 -3.72 18.56
N ASN A 5 34.04 -2.90 19.62
CA ASN A 5 32.87 -2.54 20.43
C ASN A 5 31.95 -1.56 19.70
N ARG A 6 32.48 -0.64 18.90
CA ARG A 6 31.70 0.31 18.11
C ARG A 6 30.86 -0.39 17.05
N ASN A 7 31.42 -1.40 16.38
CA ASN A 7 30.67 -2.17 15.38
C ASN A 7 29.59 -3.06 16.03
N LYS A 8 29.83 -3.60 17.22
CA LYS A 8 28.80 -4.34 17.97
C LYS A 8 27.64 -3.43 18.37
N SER A 9 27.91 -2.25 18.91
CA SER A 9 26.86 -1.29 19.27
C SER A 9 26.06 -0.87 18.04
N PHE A 10 26.71 -0.63 16.91
CA PHE A 10 26.03 -0.29 15.65
C PHE A 10 25.11 -1.41 15.14
N LEU A 11 25.58 -2.67 15.19
CA LEU A 11 24.75 -3.83 14.84
C LEU A 11 23.56 -4.00 15.78
N ILE A 12 23.75 -3.81 17.08
CA ILE A 12 22.66 -3.89 18.07
C ILE A 12 21.61 -2.81 17.80
N THR A 13 22.04 -1.58 17.51
CA THR A 13 21.13 -0.47 17.19
C THR A 13 20.32 -0.74 15.92
N ILE A 14 20.95 -1.25 14.85
CA ILE A 14 20.25 -1.64 13.62
C ILE A 14 19.26 -2.75 13.89
N THR A 15 19.62 -3.78 14.65
CA THR A 15 18.71 -4.89 14.98
C THR A 15 17.52 -4.40 15.80
N LEU A 16 17.74 -3.47 16.72
CA LEU A 16 16.67 -2.90 17.56
C LEU A 16 15.71 -2.02 16.72
N VAL A 17 16.24 -1.26 15.77
CA VAL A 17 15.41 -0.49 14.82
C VAL A 17 14.63 -1.40 13.89
N LEU A 18 15.23 -2.45 13.36
CA LEU A 18 14.55 -3.43 12.50
C LEU A 18 13.45 -4.19 13.26
N SER A 19 13.67 -4.53 14.53
CA SER A 19 12.66 -5.21 15.35
C SER A 19 11.46 -4.32 15.68
N SER A 20 11.64 -3.00 15.77
CA SER A 20 10.52 -2.07 15.98
C SER A 20 9.58 -1.99 14.78
N PHE A 21 10.11 -2.15 13.56
CA PHE A 21 9.27 -2.25 12.35
C PHE A 21 8.45 -3.55 12.30
N ALA A 22 8.98 -4.66 12.81
CA ALA A 22 8.24 -5.91 12.88
C ALA A 22 7.04 -5.86 13.85
N ALA A 23 7.13 -5.08 14.91
CA ALA A 23 6.04 -4.91 15.87
C ALA A 23 4.84 -4.13 15.28
N ILE A 24 5.08 -3.21 14.35
CA ILE A 24 4.03 -2.44 13.65
C ILE A 24 3.31 -3.32 12.61
N ALA A 25 3.96 -4.34 12.06
CA ALA A 25 3.40 -5.23 11.05
C ALA A 25 2.34 -6.21 11.60
N GLN A 26 2.15 -6.31 12.91
CA GLN A 26 1.15 -7.19 13.54
C GLN A 26 -0.22 -6.53 13.76
N GLN A 27 -0.37 -5.26 13.44
CA GLN A 27 -1.69 -4.63 13.46
C GLN A 27 -2.51 -5.20 12.29
N ASP A 28 -3.80 -5.50 12.54
CA ASP A 28 -4.74 -6.03 11.53
C ASP A 28 -4.50 -5.34 10.19
N GLY A 29 -3.73 -5.98 9.32
CA GLY A 29 -3.18 -5.40 8.10
C GLY A 29 -4.23 -5.21 7.00
N MET A 30 -5.24 -4.41 7.30
CA MET A 30 -6.21 -3.96 6.32
C MET A 30 -5.67 -2.73 5.60
N ASN A 31 -5.38 -2.89 4.32
CA ASN A 31 -4.91 -1.80 3.45
C ASN A 31 -6.01 -0.78 3.13
N VAL A 32 -7.26 -1.15 3.34
CA VAL A 32 -8.43 -0.28 3.19
C VAL A 32 -9.46 -0.70 4.25
N PHE A 33 -10.31 0.21 4.67
CA PHE A 33 -11.41 -0.09 5.57
C PHE A 33 -12.73 0.38 4.96
N SER A 34 -13.38 -0.52 4.21
CA SER A 34 -14.65 -0.23 3.57
C SER A 34 -15.48 -1.49 3.38
N PRO A 35 -16.74 -1.52 3.84
CA PRO A 35 -17.63 -2.64 3.64
C PRO A 35 -17.93 -2.93 2.16
N TYR A 36 -17.78 -1.92 1.30
CA TYR A 36 -17.98 -2.07 -0.14
C TYR A 36 -16.92 -2.96 -0.81
N THR A 37 -15.77 -3.16 -0.17
CA THR A 37 -14.72 -4.05 -0.67
C THR A 37 -15.01 -5.53 -0.47
N PHE A 38 -16.17 -5.86 0.12
CA PHE A 38 -16.66 -7.23 0.22
C PHE A 38 -16.94 -7.86 -1.16
N TYR A 39 -17.28 -7.03 -2.14
CA TYR A 39 -17.65 -7.48 -3.49
C TYR A 39 -16.52 -7.24 -4.49
N GLY A 40 -16.35 -8.17 -5.43
CA GLY A 40 -15.43 -8.06 -6.54
C GLY A 40 -13.96 -8.10 -6.12
N ILE A 41 -13.15 -7.29 -6.78
CA ILE A 41 -11.69 -7.20 -6.55
C ILE A 41 -11.32 -6.18 -5.46
N GLY A 42 -12.32 -5.59 -4.78
CA GLY A 42 -12.13 -4.56 -3.78
C GLY A 42 -12.10 -3.14 -4.34
N SER A 43 -11.52 -2.22 -3.58
CA SER A 43 -11.33 -0.82 -3.99
C SER A 43 -10.14 -0.71 -4.93
N MET A 44 -10.33 -0.12 -6.10
CA MET A 44 -9.26 0.12 -7.07
C MET A 44 -8.41 1.32 -6.64
N ASN A 45 -7.10 1.16 -6.72
CA ASN A 45 -6.15 2.23 -6.45
C ASN A 45 -5.78 2.96 -7.74
N MET A 46 -5.50 4.26 -7.63
CA MET A 46 -4.96 5.02 -8.74
C MET A 46 -3.55 4.52 -9.07
N LEU A 47 -3.33 4.17 -10.33
CA LEU A 47 -2.04 3.71 -10.81
C LEU A 47 -1.09 4.89 -11.05
N GLY A 48 0.21 4.60 -11.05
CA GLY A 48 1.27 5.57 -11.28
C GLY A 48 2.10 5.83 -10.03
N SER A 49 3.13 6.63 -10.19
CA SER A 49 4.00 7.08 -9.11
C SER A 49 3.27 8.08 -8.19
N ALA A 50 3.86 8.41 -7.05
CA ALA A 50 3.31 9.41 -6.13
C ALA A 50 3.10 10.75 -6.83
N GLU A 51 3.99 11.13 -7.74
CA GLU A 51 3.88 12.33 -8.57
C GLU A 51 2.68 12.25 -9.52
N ASN A 52 2.47 11.11 -10.19
CA ASN A 52 1.29 10.92 -11.03
C ASN A 52 -0.01 11.04 -10.22
N LYS A 53 -0.04 10.46 -9.03
CA LYS A 53 -1.19 10.54 -8.12
C LYS A 53 -1.46 11.96 -7.65
N SER A 54 -0.42 12.72 -7.32
CA SER A 54 -0.55 14.13 -6.93
C SER A 54 -1.11 15.02 -8.06
N MET A 55 -0.92 14.61 -9.31
CA MET A 55 -1.48 15.23 -10.50
C MET A 55 -2.82 14.59 -10.95
N ALA A 56 -3.54 13.96 -10.04
CA ALA A 56 -4.80 13.28 -10.30
C ALA A 56 -4.69 12.17 -11.37
N GLY A 57 -3.56 11.46 -11.43
CA GLY A 57 -3.31 10.38 -12.40
C GLY A 57 -2.81 10.86 -13.76
N ALA A 58 -2.55 12.14 -13.94
CA ALA A 58 -1.91 12.63 -15.15
C ALA A 58 -0.46 12.16 -15.24
N GLY A 59 0.06 12.01 -16.46
CA GLY A 59 1.47 11.65 -16.64
C GLY A 59 1.77 10.73 -17.82
N ILE A 60 0.78 10.27 -18.59
CA ILE A 60 0.98 9.36 -19.71
C ILE A 60 1.96 9.96 -20.75
N ALA A 61 1.93 11.26 -20.97
CA ALA A 61 2.80 11.95 -21.90
C ALA A 61 4.03 12.60 -21.27
N THR A 62 4.16 12.56 -19.94
CA THR A 62 5.28 13.21 -19.26
C THR A 62 6.54 12.35 -19.31
N ARG A 63 7.66 13.00 -19.60
CA ARG A 63 9.00 12.41 -19.59
C ARG A 63 9.89 13.26 -18.69
N ASN A 64 10.40 12.69 -17.62
CA ASN A 64 11.17 13.40 -16.62
C ASN A 64 12.43 12.60 -16.25
N SER A 65 13.51 13.32 -15.92
CA SER A 65 14.79 12.74 -15.50
C SER A 65 14.96 12.71 -13.98
N VAL A 66 14.02 13.29 -13.22
CA VAL A 66 14.12 13.47 -11.77
C VAL A 66 13.24 12.50 -11.01
N TYR A 67 12.09 12.15 -11.57
CA TYR A 67 11.18 11.18 -10.96
C TYR A 67 10.76 10.07 -11.92
N MET A 68 10.45 8.93 -11.38
CA MET A 68 10.00 7.77 -12.13
C MET A 68 8.54 7.94 -12.55
N ASN A 69 8.27 7.81 -13.84
CA ASN A 69 6.91 7.82 -14.35
C ASN A 69 6.44 6.41 -14.73
N ALA A 70 5.66 5.78 -13.87
CA ALA A 70 5.12 4.45 -14.07
C ALA A 70 4.07 4.33 -15.19
N LEU A 71 3.53 5.45 -15.67
CA LEU A 71 2.49 5.47 -16.71
C LEU A 71 3.06 5.57 -18.11
N ASN A 72 4.31 6.04 -18.26
CA ASN A 72 4.95 6.26 -19.54
C ASN A 72 6.23 5.42 -19.70
N PRO A 73 6.20 4.27 -20.38
CA PRO A 73 7.40 3.47 -20.61
C PRO A 73 8.51 4.22 -21.38
N ALA A 74 8.14 5.17 -22.25
CA ALA A 74 9.12 5.99 -22.95
C ALA A 74 9.91 6.92 -22.04
N GLY A 75 9.40 7.21 -20.84
CA GLY A 75 10.08 7.96 -19.80
C GLY A 75 11.29 7.22 -19.22
N LEU A 76 11.38 5.90 -19.37
CA LEU A 76 12.48 5.10 -18.84
C LEU A 76 13.84 5.50 -19.41
N SER A 77 13.89 5.99 -20.64
CA SER A 77 15.11 6.47 -21.28
C SER A 77 15.50 7.92 -20.92
N ALA A 78 14.73 8.59 -20.04
CA ALA A 78 15.02 9.96 -19.63
C ALA A 78 16.08 10.09 -18.54
N VAL A 79 16.41 8.99 -17.87
CA VAL A 79 17.39 8.99 -16.77
C VAL A 79 18.79 9.21 -17.34
N PRO A 80 19.57 10.17 -16.81
CA PRO A 80 20.94 10.42 -17.26
C PRO A 80 21.85 9.20 -17.07
N SER A 81 22.85 9.07 -17.92
CA SER A 81 23.87 8.02 -17.80
C SER A 81 24.54 8.08 -16.42
N GLN A 82 24.89 6.92 -15.87
CA GLN A 82 25.56 6.77 -14.57
C GLN A 82 24.72 7.19 -13.35
N THR A 83 23.41 7.26 -13.51
CA THR A 83 22.46 7.51 -12.39
C THR A 83 21.41 6.41 -12.34
N PHE A 84 20.72 6.33 -11.23
CA PHE A 84 19.49 5.54 -11.09
C PHE A 84 18.44 6.34 -10.33
N LEU A 85 17.19 6.04 -10.56
CA LEU A 85 16.08 6.59 -9.78
C LEU A 85 15.49 5.47 -8.92
N PHE A 86 15.31 5.79 -7.65
CA PHE A 86 14.56 4.97 -6.72
C PHE A 86 13.31 5.74 -6.29
N SER A 87 12.16 5.11 -6.41
CA SER A 87 10.87 5.66 -6.00
C SER A 87 10.30 4.83 -4.86
N PHE A 88 9.90 5.51 -3.81
CA PHE A 88 9.21 4.91 -2.68
C PHE A 88 8.07 5.83 -2.25
N GLY A 89 6.85 5.34 -2.40
CA GLY A 89 5.65 6.10 -2.07
C GLY A 89 4.89 5.48 -0.91
N VAL A 90 4.31 6.33 -0.09
CA VAL A 90 3.39 5.95 0.98
C VAL A 90 2.09 6.72 0.84
N GLN A 91 1.00 6.13 1.25
CA GLN A 91 -0.34 6.71 1.19
C GLN A 91 -1.06 6.49 2.50
N GLY A 92 -1.65 7.56 3.03
CA GLY A 92 -2.54 7.50 4.17
C GLY A 92 -3.97 7.79 3.73
N ASP A 93 -4.91 6.93 4.11
CA ASP A 93 -6.33 7.10 3.81
C ASP A 93 -7.12 7.21 5.12
N ASN A 94 -7.98 8.21 5.20
CA ASN A 94 -8.93 8.38 6.28
C ASN A 94 -10.34 8.12 5.74
N ASN A 95 -10.95 7.03 6.18
CA ASN A 95 -12.30 6.65 5.79
C ASN A 95 -13.28 6.95 6.91
N TYR A 96 -14.23 7.84 6.63
CA TYR A 96 -15.33 8.17 7.53
C TYR A 96 -16.65 7.62 6.97
N LEU A 97 -17.17 6.63 7.66
CA LEU A 97 -18.44 5.98 7.32
C LEU A 97 -19.51 6.40 8.33
N LYS A 98 -20.63 6.89 7.84
CA LYS A 98 -21.77 7.31 8.65
C LYS A 98 -23.06 6.75 8.12
N THR A 99 -23.86 6.17 9.00
CA THR A 99 -25.27 5.83 8.77
C THR A 99 -26.14 6.62 9.72
N SER A 100 -27.43 6.48 9.63
CA SER A 100 -28.39 7.08 10.59
C SER A 100 -28.14 6.62 12.04
N ALA A 101 -27.69 5.37 12.23
CA ALA A 101 -27.51 4.76 13.54
C ALA A 101 -26.04 4.69 14.01
N ASN A 102 -25.08 4.59 13.09
CA ASN A 102 -23.68 4.31 13.41
C ASN A 102 -22.71 5.22 12.68
N LYS A 103 -21.55 5.45 13.30
CA LYS A 103 -20.41 6.15 12.72
C LYS A 103 -19.16 5.33 12.92
N SER A 104 -18.28 5.30 11.91
CA SER A 104 -16.96 4.66 11.98
C SER A 104 -15.94 5.55 11.29
N SER A 105 -14.79 5.73 11.91
CA SER A 105 -13.64 6.42 11.34
C SER A 105 -12.44 5.51 11.42
N ASN A 106 -11.78 5.28 10.31
CA ASN A 106 -10.62 4.40 10.23
C ASN A 106 -9.54 5.04 9.38
N ASN A 107 -8.31 4.98 9.90
CA ASN A 107 -7.12 5.43 9.21
C ASN A 107 -6.34 4.19 8.75
N THR A 108 -5.90 4.20 7.51
CA THR A 108 -5.00 3.18 6.96
C THR A 108 -3.76 3.84 6.42
N PHE A 109 -2.64 3.14 6.49
CA PHE A 109 -1.35 3.60 5.98
C PHE A 109 -0.73 2.49 5.15
N ASN A 110 -0.47 2.78 3.88
CA ASN A 110 -0.06 1.79 2.89
C ASN A 110 1.17 2.25 2.11
N ILE A 111 1.96 1.27 1.68
CA ILE A 111 2.97 1.52 0.65
C ILE A 111 2.23 1.68 -0.68
N SER A 112 2.39 2.81 -1.33
CA SER A 112 1.72 3.14 -2.59
C SER A 112 2.54 2.78 -3.81
N GLU A 113 3.87 2.73 -3.67
CA GLU A 113 4.78 2.29 -4.72
C GLU A 113 6.16 1.93 -4.19
N VAL A 114 6.82 1.04 -4.90
CA VAL A 114 8.25 0.81 -4.83
C VAL A 114 8.75 0.67 -6.25
N GLY A 115 9.74 1.47 -6.65
CA GLY A 115 10.25 1.47 -8.03
C GLY A 115 11.75 1.68 -8.10
N LEU A 116 12.35 1.13 -9.15
CA LEU A 116 13.75 1.32 -9.49
C LEU A 116 13.85 1.51 -11.00
N GLN A 117 14.62 2.50 -11.43
CA GLN A 117 14.84 2.80 -12.84
C GLN A 117 16.31 3.15 -13.06
N PHE A 118 16.90 2.62 -14.13
CA PHE A 118 18.29 2.88 -14.50
C PHE A 118 18.48 2.87 -16.01
N PRO A 119 19.42 3.65 -16.54
CA PRO A 119 19.77 3.64 -17.96
C PRO A 119 20.61 2.41 -18.28
N ILE A 120 20.30 1.75 -19.40
CA ILE A 120 21.12 0.66 -19.96
C ILE A 120 22.02 1.20 -21.08
N ALA A 121 21.47 2.07 -21.91
CA ALA A 121 22.16 2.72 -23.01
C ALA A 121 21.63 4.14 -23.23
N ARG A 122 22.24 4.89 -24.14
CA ARG A 122 21.88 6.30 -24.41
C ARG A 122 20.38 6.56 -24.59
N ASN A 123 19.66 5.63 -25.22
CA ASN A 123 18.23 5.75 -25.52
C ASN A 123 17.40 4.58 -24.96
N LEU A 124 18.00 3.78 -24.07
CA LEU A 124 17.37 2.61 -23.49
C LEU A 124 17.48 2.67 -21.97
N GLY A 125 16.37 2.65 -21.29
CA GLY A 125 16.27 2.53 -19.84
C GLY A 125 15.51 1.26 -19.46
N PHE A 126 15.78 0.78 -18.27
CA PHE A 126 15.01 -0.27 -17.62
C PHE A 126 14.39 0.28 -16.35
N GLY A 127 13.18 -0.11 -16.08
CA GLY A 127 12.49 0.25 -14.87
C GLY A 127 11.65 -0.91 -14.36
N PHE A 128 11.58 -0.99 -13.06
CA PHE A 128 10.76 -1.92 -12.33
C PHE A 128 9.92 -1.13 -11.33
N ILE A 129 8.64 -1.34 -11.33
CA ILE A 129 7.74 -0.70 -10.38
C ILE A 129 6.67 -1.66 -9.88
N MET A 130 6.42 -1.60 -8.60
CA MET A 130 5.38 -2.30 -7.89
C MET A 130 4.37 -1.29 -7.32
N ASN A 131 3.11 -1.43 -7.72
CA ASN A 131 1.99 -0.61 -7.23
C ASN A 131 0.84 -1.51 -6.77
N PRO A 132 0.17 -1.23 -5.65
CA PRO A 132 -1.10 -1.85 -5.33
C PRO A 132 -2.15 -1.48 -6.40
N TYR A 133 -2.75 -2.49 -7.03
CA TYR A 133 -3.82 -2.31 -8.01
C TYR A 133 -5.18 -2.20 -7.36
N SER A 134 -5.46 -3.10 -6.41
CA SER A 134 -6.68 -3.07 -5.63
C SER A 134 -6.41 -3.43 -4.18
N SER A 135 -7.30 -3.02 -3.30
CA SER A 135 -7.23 -3.30 -1.87
C SER A 135 -8.57 -3.78 -1.34
N VAL A 136 -8.53 -4.82 -0.53
CA VAL A 136 -9.70 -5.38 0.17
C VAL A 136 -9.47 -5.27 1.67
N GLY A 137 -10.44 -4.71 2.36
CA GLY A 137 -10.41 -4.63 3.82
C GLY A 137 -11.79 -4.29 4.36
N TYR A 138 -12.41 -5.25 5.04
CA TYR A 138 -13.69 -5.05 5.68
C TYR A 138 -13.77 -5.81 7.00
N LYS A 139 -14.53 -5.24 7.93
CA LYS A 139 -14.92 -5.86 9.18
C LYS A 139 -16.36 -5.46 9.45
N MET A 140 -17.26 -6.43 9.40
CA MET A 140 -18.69 -6.23 9.59
C MET A 140 -19.19 -7.19 10.65
N SER A 141 -20.14 -6.74 11.45
CA SER A 141 -20.85 -7.57 12.42
C SER A 141 -22.34 -7.43 12.20
N GLN A 142 -23.03 -8.53 12.17
CA GLN A 142 -24.48 -8.60 12.02
C GLN A 142 -25.05 -9.53 13.09
N ASN A 143 -26.04 -9.06 13.82
CA ASN A 143 -26.79 -9.90 14.74
C ASN A 143 -27.83 -10.71 13.97
N SER A 144 -28.01 -11.96 14.39
CA SER A 144 -29.07 -12.79 13.84
C SER A 144 -30.44 -12.18 14.13
N THR A 145 -31.28 -12.14 13.11
CA THR A 145 -32.70 -11.73 13.24
C THR A 145 -33.65 -12.92 13.12
N ASP A 146 -33.13 -14.14 12.98
CA ASP A 146 -33.92 -15.36 12.88
C ASP A 146 -34.50 -15.74 14.25
N PRO A 147 -35.85 -15.78 14.42
CA PRO A 147 -36.47 -16.12 15.70
C PRO A 147 -36.09 -17.51 16.22
N ASN A 148 -35.86 -18.47 15.34
CA ASN A 148 -35.51 -19.85 15.74
C ASN A 148 -34.10 -19.91 16.30
N ILE A 149 -33.18 -19.14 15.71
CA ILE A 149 -31.79 -19.02 16.20
C ILE A 149 -31.79 -18.34 17.57
N ILE A 150 -32.50 -17.23 17.69
CA ILE A 150 -32.60 -16.47 18.95
C ILE A 150 -33.22 -17.31 20.07
N ALA A 151 -34.26 -18.10 19.76
CA ALA A 151 -34.92 -18.94 20.77
C ALA A 151 -34.05 -20.10 21.26
N ASN A 152 -33.24 -20.69 20.39
CA ASN A 152 -32.42 -21.87 20.72
C ASN A 152 -30.99 -21.55 21.18
N LEU A 153 -30.39 -20.49 20.66
CA LEU A 153 -28.98 -20.18 20.85
C LEU A 153 -28.74 -18.80 21.49
N GLY A 154 -29.82 -18.03 21.72
CA GLY A 154 -29.72 -16.65 22.21
C GLY A 154 -29.25 -15.67 21.14
N ASN A 155 -28.64 -14.55 21.56
CA ASN A 155 -28.14 -13.54 20.64
C ASN A 155 -26.86 -14.02 19.94
N VAL A 156 -27.00 -14.41 18.68
CA VAL A 156 -25.88 -14.84 17.81
C VAL A 156 -25.47 -13.65 16.94
N SER A 157 -24.18 -13.35 16.91
CA SER A 157 -23.61 -12.36 15.99
C SER A 157 -22.67 -13.01 14.99
N TYR A 158 -22.85 -12.67 13.72
CA TYR A 158 -21.99 -13.08 12.62
C TYR A 158 -20.94 -11.98 12.39
N ASN A 159 -19.67 -12.37 12.43
CA ASN A 159 -18.56 -11.46 12.18
C ASN A 159 -17.89 -11.82 10.85
N TYR A 160 -17.89 -10.87 9.93
CA TYR A 160 -17.25 -10.99 8.62
C TYR A 160 -16.00 -10.11 8.62
N LYS A 161 -14.86 -10.71 8.32
CA LYS A 161 -13.59 -10.00 8.17
C LYS A 161 -12.89 -10.49 6.91
N GLY A 162 -12.41 -9.57 6.11
CA GLY A 162 -11.57 -9.87 4.95
C GLY A 162 -10.49 -8.82 4.78
N SER A 163 -9.33 -9.26 4.32
CA SER A 163 -8.22 -8.39 3.96
C SER A 163 -7.46 -8.99 2.79
N GLY A 164 -6.85 -8.15 1.98
CA GLY A 164 -6.09 -8.58 0.81
C GLY A 164 -6.01 -7.49 -0.25
N GLY A 165 -5.74 -7.91 -1.47
CA GLY A 165 -5.64 -7.03 -2.61
C GLY A 165 -4.79 -7.63 -3.72
N THR A 166 -4.65 -6.87 -4.79
CA THR A 166 -3.84 -7.24 -5.96
C THR A 166 -2.74 -6.21 -6.14
N THR A 167 -1.52 -6.67 -6.36
CA THR A 167 -0.37 -5.82 -6.64
C THR A 167 0.02 -5.96 -8.11
N LEU A 168 0.21 -4.84 -8.78
CA LEU A 168 0.67 -4.77 -10.16
C LEU A 168 2.18 -4.62 -10.18
N LEU A 169 2.82 -5.49 -10.92
CA LEU A 169 4.24 -5.48 -11.20
C LEU A 169 4.45 -5.11 -12.66
N LYS A 170 5.27 -4.10 -12.92
CA LYS A 170 5.66 -3.68 -14.28
C LYS A 170 7.17 -3.67 -14.38
N ALA A 171 7.68 -4.16 -15.49
CA ALA A 171 9.09 -4.11 -15.85
C ALA A 171 9.26 -3.62 -17.29
#